data_5e6a7061c82f32d5aaf26ac45ce18a91
#
_entry.id   5e6a7061c82f32d5aaf26ac45ce18a91
#
_cell.length_a   1.000
_cell.length_b   1.000
_cell.length_c   1.000
_cell.angle_alpha   90.00
_cell.angle_beta   90.00
_cell.angle_gamma   90.00
#
_symmetry.space_group_name_H-M   'P 1'
#
loop_
_entity.id
_entity.type
_entity.pdbx_description
1 polymer ?
#
loop_
_entity_poly.entity_id
_entity_poly.type
_entity_poly.pdbx_seq_one_letter_code
_entity_poly.pdbx_strand_id
1 'polypeptide(L)'
;MSDLERAIELDRAATVAWEKAESRLDHWEKTGDRALARKAAAIAASARLRLLETRDKVVVAMLEERIKLRQNRSKYEHMEF
;
A
#
# COMPACT_ATOMS: atom_id res chain seq x y z
N MET A 1 -1.03 -7.94 16.69
CA MET A 1 -0.65 -6.98 15.64
C MET A 1 -1.65 -5.85 15.58
N SER A 2 -1.20 -4.60 15.55
CA SER A 2 -2.10 -3.47 15.37
C SER A 2 -2.58 -3.39 13.93
N ASP A 3 -3.67 -2.67 13.70
CA ASP A 3 -4.22 -2.46 12.36
C ASP A 3 -3.22 -1.72 11.47
N LEU A 4 -2.46 -0.78 12.06
CA LEU A 4 -1.42 -0.04 11.36
C LEU A 4 -0.28 -0.95 10.92
N GLU A 5 0.21 -1.82 11.80
CA GLU A 5 1.27 -2.78 11.47
C GLU A 5 0.86 -3.73 10.35
N ARG A 6 -0.38 -4.23 10.42
CA ARG A 6 -0.94 -5.10 9.38
C ARG A 6 -1.05 -4.37 8.04
N ALA A 7 -1.50 -3.12 8.05
CA ALA A 7 -1.60 -2.30 6.85
C ALA A 7 -0.22 -2.05 6.22
N ILE A 8 0.80 -1.77 7.03
CA ILE A 8 2.18 -1.59 6.57
C ILE A 8 2.73 -2.87 5.93
N GLU A 9 2.48 -4.02 6.53
CA GLU A 9 2.90 -5.31 5.96
C GLU A 9 2.26 -5.60 4.61
N LEU A 10 0.96 -5.35 4.49
CA LEU A 10 0.24 -5.50 3.23
C LEU A 10 0.79 -4.55 2.15
N ASP A 11 1.12 -3.33 2.53
CA ASP A 11 1.72 -2.36 1.61
C ASP A 11 3.10 -2.80 1.14
N ARG A 12 3.93 -3.35 2.03
CA ARG A 12 5.24 -3.89 1.66
C ARG A 12 5.12 -5.05 0.68
N ALA A 13 4.19 -5.98 0.93
CA ALA A 13 3.94 -7.11 0.04
C ALA A 13 3.45 -6.63 -1.33
N ALA A 14 2.56 -5.65 -1.36
CA ALA A 14 2.06 -5.06 -2.59
C ALA A 14 3.17 -4.32 -3.37
N THR A 15 4.08 -3.64 -2.68
CA THR A 15 5.24 -2.97 -3.29
C THR A 15 6.16 -3.98 -3.97
N VAL A 16 6.47 -5.08 -3.30
CA VAL A 16 7.30 -6.15 -3.89
C VAL A 16 6.63 -6.75 -5.12
N ALA A 17 5.33 -7.01 -5.05
CA ALA A 17 4.57 -7.54 -6.18
C ALA A 17 4.57 -6.57 -7.37
N TRP A 18 4.42 -5.27 -7.12
CA TRP A 18 4.51 -4.23 -8.14
C TRP A 18 5.89 -4.18 -8.80
N GLU A 19 6.96 -4.20 -8.02
CA GLU A 19 8.34 -4.20 -8.52
C GLU A 19 8.64 -5.40 -9.41
N LYS A 20 8.18 -6.59 -9.01
CA LYS A 20 8.31 -7.81 -9.82
C LYS A 20 7.53 -7.72 -11.13
N ALA A 21 6.31 -7.17 -11.07
CA ALA A 21 5.48 -7.01 -12.26
C ALA A 21 6.11 -6.02 -13.25
N GLU A 22 6.66 -4.91 -12.77
CA GLU A 22 7.39 -3.95 -13.61
C GLU A 22 8.62 -4.57 -14.26
N SER A 23 9.38 -5.36 -13.51
CA SER A 23 10.56 -6.05 -14.00
C SER A 23 10.23 -7.00 -15.15
N ARG A 24 9.13 -7.76 -15.02
CA ARG A 24 8.65 -8.66 -16.08
C ARG A 24 8.21 -7.90 -17.31
N LEU A 25 7.48 -6.81 -17.11
CA LEU A 25 7.04 -5.97 -18.23
C LEU A 25 8.25 -5.41 -19.00
N ASP A 26 9.23 -4.88 -18.30
CA ASP A 26 10.47 -4.38 -18.91
C ASP A 26 11.18 -5.46 -19.72
N HIS A 27 11.26 -6.67 -19.19
CA HIS A 27 11.85 -7.81 -19.88
C HIS A 27 11.13 -8.12 -21.21
N TRP A 28 9.80 -8.22 -21.21
CA TRP A 28 9.02 -8.53 -22.41
C TRP A 28 9.03 -7.39 -23.43
N GLU A 29 9.09 -6.16 -22.99
CA GLU A 29 9.27 -4.99 -23.87
C GLU A 29 10.60 -5.07 -24.60
N LYS A 30 11.67 -5.43 -23.92
CA LYS A 30 13.00 -5.58 -24.51
C LYS A 30 13.10 -6.74 -25.50
N THR A 31 12.39 -7.81 -25.26
CA THR A 31 12.37 -8.97 -26.17
C THR A 31 11.52 -8.74 -27.42
N GLY A 32 10.65 -7.73 -27.41
CA GLY A 32 9.79 -7.41 -28.53
C GLY A 32 8.55 -8.29 -28.71
N ASP A 33 8.27 -9.15 -27.73
CA ASP A 33 7.06 -9.99 -27.73
C ASP A 33 5.85 -9.19 -27.26
N ARG A 34 5.06 -8.70 -28.22
CA ARG A 34 3.91 -7.83 -27.92
C ARG A 34 2.82 -8.53 -27.11
N ALA A 35 2.58 -9.81 -27.38
CA ALA A 35 1.53 -10.57 -26.67
C ALA A 35 1.88 -10.73 -25.18
N LEU A 36 3.12 -11.12 -24.88
CA LEU A 36 3.60 -11.28 -23.51
C LEU A 36 3.74 -9.92 -22.82
N ALA A 37 4.17 -8.89 -23.53
CA ALA A 37 4.23 -7.53 -23.01
C ALA A 37 2.84 -7.00 -22.58
N ARG A 38 1.80 -7.28 -23.38
CA ARG A 38 0.42 -6.91 -23.04
C ARG A 38 -0.07 -7.61 -21.77
N LYS A 39 0.20 -8.92 -21.65
CA LYS A 39 -0.15 -9.68 -20.44
C LYS A 39 0.59 -9.14 -19.22
N ALA A 40 1.88 -8.87 -19.37
CA ALA A 40 2.69 -8.28 -18.29
C ALA A 40 2.18 -6.90 -17.91
N ALA A 41 1.78 -6.07 -18.85
CA ALA A 41 1.20 -4.76 -18.61
C ALA A 41 -0.11 -4.84 -17.80
N ALA A 42 -0.98 -5.80 -18.14
CA ALA A 42 -2.23 -6.02 -17.40
C ALA A 42 -1.96 -6.45 -15.96
N ILE A 43 -1.00 -7.33 -15.73
CA ILE A 43 -0.59 -7.77 -14.40
C ILE A 43 0.02 -6.60 -13.62
N ALA A 44 0.86 -5.79 -14.25
CA ALA A 44 1.44 -4.61 -13.63
C ALA A 44 0.38 -3.58 -13.23
N ALA A 45 -0.62 -3.35 -14.10
CA ALA A 45 -1.73 -2.45 -13.80
C ALA A 45 -2.54 -2.93 -12.58
N SER A 46 -2.84 -4.23 -12.51
CA SER A 46 -3.53 -4.83 -11.35
C SER A 46 -2.71 -4.71 -10.08
N ALA A 47 -1.40 -4.95 -10.15
CA ALA A 47 -0.50 -4.82 -9.01
C ALA A 47 -0.44 -3.37 -8.51
N ARG A 48 -0.47 -2.40 -9.42
CA ARG A 48 -0.48 -0.97 -9.06
C ARG A 48 -1.76 -0.58 -8.34
N LEU A 49 -2.91 -1.04 -8.82
CA LEU A 49 -4.19 -0.78 -8.17
C LEU A 49 -4.21 -1.32 -6.74
N ARG A 50 -3.71 -2.55 -6.55
CA ARG A 50 -3.60 -3.16 -5.22
C ARG A 50 -2.66 -2.35 -4.31
N LEU A 51 -1.55 -1.87 -4.85
CA LEU A 51 -0.60 -1.03 -4.10
C LEU A 51 -1.26 0.28 -3.65
N LEU A 52 -2.03 0.93 -4.51
CA LEU A 52 -2.77 2.15 -4.16
C LEU A 52 -3.80 1.89 -3.05
N GLU A 53 -4.51 0.77 -3.11
CA GLU A 53 -5.46 0.36 -2.07
C GLU A 53 -4.76 0.11 -0.73
N THR A 54 -3.64 -0.59 -0.72
CA THR A 54 -2.89 -0.85 0.52
C THR A 54 -2.30 0.42 1.11
N ARG A 55 -1.84 1.35 0.29
CA ARG A 55 -1.35 2.66 0.74
C ARG A 55 -2.45 3.50 1.35
N ASP A 56 -3.64 3.52 0.75
CA ASP A 56 -4.80 4.19 1.32
C ASP A 56 -5.14 3.64 2.71
N LYS A 57 -5.11 2.33 2.88
CA LYS A 57 -5.35 1.69 4.17
C LYS A 57 -4.31 2.09 5.22
N VAL A 58 -3.05 2.22 4.83
CA VAL A 58 -1.99 2.73 5.73
C VAL A 58 -2.31 4.17 6.16
N VAL A 59 -2.66 5.03 5.23
CA VAL A 59 -3.02 6.43 5.51
C VAL A 59 -4.22 6.50 6.47
N VAL A 60 -5.27 5.73 6.20
CA VAL A 60 -6.46 5.67 7.06
C VAL A 60 -6.09 5.20 8.46
N ALA A 61 -5.30 4.14 8.58
CA ALA A 61 -4.86 3.61 9.88
C ALA A 61 -4.03 4.65 10.66
N MET A 62 -3.15 5.38 9.98
CA MET A 62 -2.37 6.46 10.60
C MET A 62 -3.27 7.60 11.11
N LEU A 63 -4.27 7.98 10.33
CA LEU A 63 -5.22 9.02 10.72
C LEU A 63 -6.08 8.59 11.91
N GLU A 64 -6.51 7.33 11.94
CA GLU A 64 -7.24 6.77 13.08
C GLU A 64 -6.40 6.78 14.36
N GLU A 65 -5.13 6.41 14.27
CA GLU A 65 -4.20 6.48 15.40
C GLU A 65 -4.05 7.92 15.91
N ARG A 66 -3.96 8.87 15.00
CA ARG A 66 -3.87 10.30 15.35
C ARG A 66 -5.12 10.80 16.06
N ILE A 67 -6.30 10.36 15.64
CA ILE A 67 -7.57 10.70 16.27
C ILE A 67 -7.62 10.12 17.68
N LYS A 68 -7.23 8.87 17.87
CA LYS A 68 -7.18 8.22 19.20
C LYS A 68 -6.24 8.98 20.16
N LEU A 69 -5.07 9.38 19.69
CA LEU A 69 -4.12 10.15 20.50
C LEU A 69 -4.70 11.50 20.91
N ARG A 70 -5.40 12.20 20.03
CA ARG A 70 -6.06 13.46 20.34
C ARG A 70 -7.17 13.29 21.37
N GLN A 71 -7.97 12.26 21.26
CA GLN A 71 -9.04 11.94 22.21
C GLN A 71 -8.47 11.65 23.60
N ASN A 72 -7.42 10.85 23.69
CA ASN A 72 -6.72 10.57 24.95
C ASN A 72 -6.13 11.83 25.57
N ARG A 73 -5.54 12.68 24.77
CA ARG A 73 -4.98 13.97 25.22
C ARG A 73 -6.06 14.88 25.79
N SER A 74 -7.20 14.97 25.14
CA SER A 74 -8.35 15.74 25.60
C SER A 74 -8.88 15.24 26.95
N LYS A 75 -8.92 13.92 27.16
CA LYS A 75 -9.30 13.31 28.44
C LYS A 75 -8.35 13.68 29.57
N TYR A 76 -7.04 13.66 29.31
CA TYR A 76 -6.03 14.01 30.29
C TYR A 76 -6.04 15.50 30.64
N GLU A 77 -6.27 16.37 29.70
CA GLU A 77 -6.40 17.80 29.89
C GLU A 77 -7.60 18.15 30.81
N HIS A 78 -8.69 17.40 30.69
CA HIS A 78 -9.86 17.53 31.55
C HIS A 78 -9.62 17.05 33.00
N MET A 79 -8.72 16.11 33.18
CA MET A 79 -8.41 15.54 34.49
C MET A 79 -7.48 16.43 35.36
N GLU A 80 -6.72 17.32 34.74
CA GLU A 80 -5.81 18.22 35.41
C GLU A 80 -6.50 19.41 36.11
N PHE A 81 -7.79 19.55 35.88
CA PHE A 81 -8.61 20.59 36.50
C PHE A 81 -9.58 20.03 37.53
#